data_ce794e44361bd2d355030c4fd31a31ec
#
_entry.id   ce794e44361bd2d355030c4fd31a31ec
#
_cell.length_a   1.000
_cell.length_b   1.000
_cell.length_c   1.000
_cell.angle_alpha   90.00
_cell.angle_beta   90.00
_cell.angle_gamma   90.00
#
_symmetry.space_group_name_H-M   'P 1'
#
loop_
_entity.id
_entity.type
_entity.pdbx_description
1 polymer ?
#
loop_
_entity_poly.entity_id
_entity_poly.type
_entity_poly.pdbx_seq_one_letter_code
_entity_poly.pdbx_strand_id
1 'polypeptide(L)'
;MFGNSYDVGIGFYIQNKFLRKQSNKKYRGLLGCNFSLYKKDILAINDFDERYEAPSIGEDSDIEFRLGLNGVKVKSLNHISVQYHLYHKIQERLKKNLDLFEQIKKTKIAYTPFGLIK
;
A
#
# COMPACT_ATOMS: atom_id res chain seq x y z
N MET A 1 29.08 -11.41 2.98
CA MET A 1 28.00 -11.10 3.93
C MET A 1 26.68 -11.15 3.19
N PHE A 2 25.83 -12.08 3.56
CA PHE A 2 24.49 -12.19 2.97
C PHE A 2 23.54 -11.42 3.86
N GLY A 3 23.00 -10.29 3.37
CA GLY A 3 21.98 -9.54 4.08
C GLY A 3 20.68 -10.33 4.17
N ASN A 4 19.87 -10.06 5.19
CA ASN A 4 18.52 -10.60 5.28
C ASN A 4 17.69 -10.09 4.11
N SER A 5 17.18 -10.99 3.29
CA SER A 5 16.34 -10.66 2.14
C SER A 5 14.93 -11.17 2.37
N TYR A 6 13.94 -10.29 2.18
CA TYR A 6 12.52 -10.64 2.28
C TYR A 6 11.91 -10.73 0.88
N ASP A 7 10.93 -11.60 0.73
CA ASP A 7 10.13 -11.74 -0.50
C ASP A 7 10.94 -12.00 -1.78
N VAL A 8 12.05 -12.71 -1.66
CA VAL A 8 12.91 -13.08 -2.80
C VAL A 8 12.12 -13.73 -3.95
N GLY A 9 11.05 -14.45 -3.62
CA GLY A 9 10.18 -15.11 -4.60
C GLY A 9 9.48 -14.20 -5.59
N ILE A 10 9.41 -12.87 -5.34
CA ILE A 10 8.83 -11.87 -6.25
C ILE A 10 9.89 -10.97 -6.88
N GLY A 11 11.16 -11.17 -6.55
CA GLY A 11 12.30 -10.36 -6.99
C GLY A 11 12.78 -10.61 -8.42
N PHE A 12 12.01 -11.33 -9.27
CA PHE A 12 12.40 -11.55 -10.67
C PHE A 12 11.29 -11.23 -11.65
N TYR A 13 11.72 -10.86 -12.85
CA TYR A 13 10.84 -10.62 -13.97
C TYR A 13 10.35 -11.95 -14.57
N ILE A 14 9.04 -12.04 -14.84
CA ILE A 14 8.44 -13.19 -15.52
C ILE A 14 7.76 -12.70 -16.80
N GLN A 15 8.32 -13.07 -17.94
CA GLN A 15 7.79 -12.67 -19.25
C GLN A 15 6.45 -13.35 -19.56
N ASN A 16 6.28 -14.60 -19.20
CA ASN A 16 5.09 -15.38 -19.49
C ASN A 16 3.90 -14.89 -18.64
N LYS A 17 2.86 -14.38 -19.30
CA LYS A 17 1.66 -13.82 -18.65
C LYS A 17 0.90 -14.83 -17.79
N PHE A 18 0.85 -16.10 -18.19
CA PHE A 18 0.15 -17.16 -17.47
C PHE A 18 0.86 -17.51 -16.16
N LEU A 19 2.17 -17.74 -16.22
CA LEU A 19 2.99 -18.01 -15.03
C LEU A 19 2.95 -16.84 -14.06
N ARG A 20 3.01 -15.61 -14.59
CA ARG A 20 2.90 -14.39 -13.78
C ARG A 20 1.54 -14.27 -13.07
N LYS A 21 0.43 -14.58 -13.76
CA LYS A 21 -0.90 -14.61 -13.16
C LYS A 21 -1.00 -15.67 -12.05
N GLN A 22 -0.37 -16.82 -12.24
CA GLN A 22 -0.36 -17.89 -11.25
C GLN A 22 0.47 -17.53 -10.03
N SER A 23 1.63 -16.89 -10.22
CA SER A 23 2.50 -16.41 -9.14
C SER A 23 1.84 -15.29 -8.32
N ASN A 24 1.01 -14.43 -8.95
CA ASN A 24 0.33 -13.30 -8.32
C ASN A 24 -1.02 -13.65 -7.65
N LYS A 25 -1.30 -14.92 -7.38
CA LYS A 25 -2.56 -15.33 -6.74
C LYS A 25 -2.78 -14.74 -5.34
N LYS A 26 -1.70 -14.43 -4.62
CA LYS A 26 -1.77 -13.89 -3.26
C LYS A 26 -1.51 -12.39 -3.29
N TYR A 27 -2.59 -11.61 -3.19
CA TYR A 27 -2.50 -10.16 -3.04
C TYR A 27 -1.99 -9.81 -1.63
N ARG A 28 -1.03 -8.88 -1.54
CA ARG A 28 -0.37 -8.50 -0.29
C ARG A 28 -0.73 -7.11 0.23
N GLY A 29 -1.62 -6.42 -0.46
CA GLY A 29 -1.94 -5.03 -0.17
C GLY A 29 -1.00 -4.04 -0.87
N LEU A 30 -1.35 -2.78 -0.78
CA LEU A 30 -0.56 -1.68 -1.30
C LEU A 30 0.64 -1.43 -0.37
N LEU A 31 1.80 -1.20 -0.96
CA LEU A 31 3.03 -0.87 -0.24
C LEU A 31 3.43 0.57 -0.55
N GLY A 32 3.51 1.43 0.45
CA GLY A 32 3.83 2.85 0.30
C GLY A 32 5.14 3.14 -0.39
N CYS A 33 6.09 2.21 -0.31
CA CYS A 33 7.38 2.34 -0.99
C CYS A 33 7.32 2.05 -2.51
N ASN A 34 6.24 1.47 -3.04
CA ASN A 34 6.16 1.07 -4.45
C ASN A 34 4.73 0.97 -4.97
N PHE A 35 4.11 2.11 -5.21
CA PHE A 35 2.84 2.17 -5.93
C PHE A 35 2.75 3.42 -6.80
N SER A 36 1.83 3.40 -7.75
CA SER A 36 1.46 4.56 -8.56
C SER A 36 -0.05 4.61 -8.74
N LEU A 37 -0.58 5.80 -8.88
CA LEU A 37 -2.01 6.03 -9.10
C LEU A 37 -2.24 7.32 -9.89
N TYR A 38 -3.43 7.51 -10.40
CA TYR A 38 -3.78 8.74 -11.08
C TYR A 38 -4.02 9.86 -10.06
N LYS A 39 -3.51 11.07 -10.37
CA LYS A 39 -3.68 12.26 -9.52
C LYS A 39 -5.15 12.52 -9.17
N LYS A 40 -6.08 12.31 -10.10
CA LYS A 40 -7.50 12.48 -9.86
C LYS A 40 -8.04 11.57 -8.76
N ASP A 41 -7.53 10.32 -8.67
CA ASP A 41 -8.02 9.33 -7.72
C ASP A 41 -7.56 9.64 -6.30
N ILE A 42 -6.30 10.09 -6.12
CA ILE A 42 -5.81 10.50 -4.81
C ILE A 42 -6.47 11.79 -4.33
N LEU A 43 -6.70 12.76 -5.22
CA LEU A 43 -7.41 13.99 -4.87
C LEU A 43 -8.88 13.74 -4.51
N ALA A 44 -9.53 12.74 -5.12
CA ALA A 44 -10.92 12.38 -4.81
C ALA A 44 -11.11 11.87 -3.38
N ILE A 45 -10.06 11.36 -2.74
CA ILE A 45 -10.06 10.91 -1.33
C ILE A 45 -9.38 11.91 -0.39
N ASN A 46 -8.95 13.06 -0.92
CA ASN A 46 -8.20 14.11 -0.19
C ASN A 46 -6.84 13.66 0.33
N ASP A 47 -6.12 12.82 -0.46
CA ASP A 47 -4.75 12.43 -0.18
C ASP A 47 -4.59 11.54 1.08
N PHE A 48 -3.39 11.52 1.67
CA PHE A 48 -3.11 10.83 2.91
C PHE A 48 -3.81 11.48 4.10
N ASP A 49 -4.19 10.68 5.07
CA ASP A 49 -4.74 11.18 6.33
C ASP A 49 -3.59 11.55 7.28
N GLU A 50 -3.43 12.83 7.57
CA GLU A 50 -2.32 13.37 8.38
C GLU A 50 -2.34 12.95 9.85
N ARG A 51 -3.35 12.23 10.29
CA ARG A 51 -3.41 11.69 11.65
C ARG A 51 -2.52 10.47 11.85
N TYR A 52 -2.08 9.82 10.75
CA TYR A 52 -1.10 8.75 10.86
C TYR A 52 0.27 9.33 11.23
N GLU A 53 0.86 8.76 12.27
CA GLU A 53 2.15 9.20 12.79
C GLU A 53 3.19 8.10 12.58
N ALA A 54 4.38 8.50 12.18
CA ALA A 54 5.53 7.65 11.89
C ALA A 54 5.30 6.60 10.78
N PRO A 55 6.33 6.29 10.00
CA PRO A 55 6.23 5.29 8.93
C PRO A 55 6.25 3.88 9.55
N SER A 56 5.14 3.20 9.63
CA SER A 56 5.18 1.79 10.01
C SER A 56 3.96 0.97 9.66
N ILE A 57 2.75 1.47 9.84
CA ILE A 57 1.54 0.73 9.56
C ILE A 57 0.32 1.65 9.52
N GLY A 58 -0.60 1.33 8.62
CA GLY A 58 -1.94 1.91 8.57
C GLY A 58 -2.15 2.85 7.40
N GLU A 59 -1.23 3.76 7.11
CA GLU A 59 -1.36 4.77 6.06
C GLU A 59 -1.55 4.18 4.66
N ASP A 60 -0.77 3.16 4.30
CA ASP A 60 -0.89 2.48 3.01
C ASP A 60 -2.21 1.73 2.89
N SER A 61 -2.57 1.02 3.97
CA SER A 61 -3.82 0.26 4.04
C SER A 61 -5.03 1.18 4.04
N ASP A 62 -4.93 2.34 4.65
CA ASP A 62 -5.97 3.38 4.65
C ASP A 62 -6.19 3.94 3.25
N ILE A 63 -5.13 4.35 2.57
CA ILE A 63 -5.19 4.82 1.17
C ILE A 63 -5.85 3.76 0.28
N GLU A 64 -5.40 2.51 0.37
CA GLU A 64 -5.99 1.42 -0.41
C GLU A 64 -7.47 1.23 -0.12
N PHE A 65 -7.86 1.24 1.15
CA PHE A 65 -9.24 1.10 1.57
C PHE A 65 -10.12 2.24 1.04
N ARG A 66 -9.69 3.50 1.20
CA ARG A 66 -10.45 4.68 0.73
C ARG A 66 -10.55 4.74 -0.79
N LEU A 67 -9.48 4.41 -1.51
CA LEU A 67 -9.51 4.27 -2.97
C LEU A 67 -10.50 3.19 -3.41
N GLY A 68 -10.51 2.05 -2.71
CA GLY A 68 -11.46 0.96 -2.94
C GLY A 68 -12.92 1.37 -2.77
N LEU A 69 -13.23 2.21 -1.75
CA LEU A 69 -14.56 2.78 -1.57
C LEU A 69 -14.99 3.66 -2.75
N ASN A 70 -14.04 4.32 -3.42
CA ASN A 70 -14.27 5.09 -4.65
C ASN A 70 -14.24 4.23 -5.93
N GLY A 71 -14.20 2.90 -5.80
CA GLY A 71 -14.22 2.00 -6.95
C GLY A 71 -12.88 1.83 -7.68
N VAL A 72 -11.79 2.38 -7.15
CA VAL A 72 -10.44 2.20 -7.71
C VAL A 72 -9.97 0.77 -7.45
N LYS A 73 -9.53 0.09 -8.51
CA LYS A 73 -9.02 -1.28 -8.43
C LYS A 73 -7.51 -1.28 -8.42
N VAL A 74 -6.92 -1.94 -7.42
CA VAL A 74 -5.47 -2.15 -7.34
C VAL A 74 -5.05 -3.29 -8.26
N LYS A 75 -3.99 -3.07 -9.02
CA LYS A 75 -3.36 -4.07 -9.89
C LYS A 75 -1.93 -4.32 -9.46
N SER A 76 -1.61 -5.57 -9.14
CA SER A 76 -0.23 -5.96 -8.85
C SER A 76 0.63 -5.95 -10.11
N LEU A 77 1.81 -5.35 -9.99
CA LEU A 77 2.86 -5.35 -11.02
C LEU A 77 4.03 -6.28 -10.64
N ASN A 78 3.83 -7.19 -9.68
CA ASN A 78 4.85 -8.18 -9.32
C ASN A 78 5.32 -8.92 -10.57
N HIS A 79 6.62 -9.18 -10.65
CA HIS A 79 7.29 -9.81 -11.80
C HIS A 79 7.24 -9.02 -13.12
N ILE A 80 6.70 -7.79 -13.12
CA ILE A 80 6.75 -6.86 -14.25
C ILE A 80 7.66 -5.69 -13.91
N SER A 81 7.39 -5.05 -12.77
CA SER A 81 8.19 -3.95 -12.23
C SER A 81 8.81 -4.43 -10.93
N VAL A 82 10.09 -4.71 -10.97
CA VAL A 82 10.84 -5.23 -9.82
C VAL A 82 11.53 -4.08 -9.12
N GLN A 83 11.34 -3.97 -7.80
CA GLN A 83 12.03 -3.02 -6.94
C GLN A 83 12.81 -3.78 -5.88
N TYR A 84 14.05 -3.38 -5.64
CA TYR A 84 14.87 -3.89 -4.55
C TYR A 84 14.87 -2.88 -3.42
N HIS A 85 14.29 -3.28 -2.28
CA HIS A 85 14.27 -2.48 -1.07
C HIS A 85 15.53 -2.75 -0.25
N LEU A 86 16.31 -1.71 0.04
CA LEU A 86 17.49 -1.83 0.88
C LEU A 86 17.09 -2.19 2.31
N TYR A 87 17.82 -3.13 2.89
CA TYR A 87 17.56 -3.56 4.26
C TYR A 87 17.73 -2.41 5.25
N HIS A 88 16.75 -2.26 6.11
CA HIS A 88 16.83 -1.44 7.32
C HIS A 88 16.07 -2.12 8.46
N LYS A 89 16.36 -1.72 9.70
CA LYS A 89 15.64 -2.22 10.86
C LYS A 89 14.15 -1.86 10.76
N ILE A 90 13.29 -2.85 11.02
CA ILE A 90 11.84 -2.64 11.06
C ILE A 90 11.52 -1.66 12.20
N GLN A 91 10.74 -0.64 11.90
CA GLN A 91 10.29 0.33 12.88
C GLN A 91 9.14 -0.23 13.73
N GLU A 92 8.98 0.31 14.94
CA GLU A 92 7.91 -0.07 15.84
C GLU A 92 6.55 0.31 15.24
N ARG A 93 5.59 -0.60 15.35
CA ARG A 93 4.22 -0.40 14.87
C ARG A 93 3.40 0.32 15.94
N LEU A 94 2.98 1.53 15.66
CA LEU A 94 2.18 2.33 16.59
C LEU A 94 0.75 1.79 16.66
N LYS A 95 0.35 1.37 17.85
CA LYS A 95 -1.02 0.89 18.09
C LYS A 95 -2.08 1.92 17.70
N LYS A 96 -1.84 3.22 17.94
CA LYS A 96 -2.77 4.29 17.57
C LYS A 96 -3.09 4.35 16.08
N ASN A 97 -2.14 4.02 15.20
CA ASN A 97 -2.37 3.96 13.76
C ASN A 97 -3.32 2.82 13.39
N LEU A 98 -3.17 1.66 14.05
CA LEU A 98 -4.10 0.54 13.87
C LEU A 98 -5.51 0.88 14.35
N ASP A 99 -5.62 1.49 15.53
CA ASP A 99 -6.91 1.90 16.10
C ASP A 99 -7.59 2.94 15.19
N LEU A 100 -6.84 3.88 14.64
CA LEU A 100 -7.33 4.86 13.66
C LEU A 100 -7.85 4.17 12.39
N PHE A 101 -7.09 3.23 11.84
CA PHE A 101 -7.51 2.49 10.65
C PHE A 101 -8.80 1.69 10.88
N GLU A 102 -8.94 1.04 12.05
CA GLU A 102 -10.18 0.35 12.42
C GLU A 102 -11.37 1.33 12.51
N GLN A 103 -11.16 2.55 13.01
CA GLN A 103 -12.20 3.58 13.03
C GLN A 103 -12.61 3.99 11.62
N ILE A 104 -11.64 4.26 10.74
CA ILE A 104 -11.89 4.64 9.34
C ILE A 104 -12.68 3.55 8.61
N LYS A 105 -12.33 2.29 8.81
CA LYS A 105 -13.07 1.16 8.21
C LYS A 105 -14.54 1.12 8.63
N LYS A 106 -14.84 1.50 9.87
CA LYS A 106 -16.23 1.56 10.37
C LYS A 106 -17.04 2.69 9.74
N THR A 107 -16.42 3.84 9.48
CA THR A 107 -17.12 5.00 8.88
C THR A 107 -17.48 4.77 7.42
N LYS A 108 -16.67 4.00 6.70
CA LYS A 108 -16.80 3.78 5.24
C LYS A 108 -16.85 5.09 4.43
N ILE A 109 -16.12 6.10 4.87
CA ILE A 109 -16.02 7.38 4.19
C ILE A 109 -14.68 7.42 3.43
N ALA A 110 -14.74 7.62 2.12
CA ALA A 110 -13.54 7.66 1.28
C ALA A 110 -12.76 8.97 1.43
N TYR A 111 -13.44 10.09 1.57
CA TYR A 111 -12.84 11.40 1.71
C TYR A 111 -12.41 11.65 3.16
N THR A 112 -11.12 11.92 3.40
CA THR A 112 -10.65 12.35 4.74
C THR A 112 -10.71 13.86 4.89
N PRO A 113 -11.24 14.40 6.02
CA PRO A 113 -11.13 15.84 6.30
C PRO A 113 -9.74 16.27 6.79
N PHE A 114 -8.83 15.32 7.00
CA PHE A 114 -7.47 15.54 7.51
C PHE A 114 -6.40 15.34 6.43
N GLY A 115 -6.74 15.54 5.17
CA GLY A 115 -5.84 15.42 4.05
C GLY A 115 -5.27 16.75 3.56
N LEU A 116 -5.03 16.82 2.24
CA LEU A 116 -4.42 17.98 1.58
C LEU A 116 -5.27 19.26 1.69
N ILE A 117 -6.60 19.14 1.59
CA ILE A 117 -7.54 20.27 1.68
C ILE A 117 -8.13 20.26 3.08
N LYS A 118 -7.95 21.36 3.80
CA LYS A 118 -8.45 21.56 5.16
C LYS A 118 -9.81 22.23 5.12
#